data_74d23cc1b1787e01af356ca343f71f34
#
_entry.id   74d23cc1b1787e01af356ca343f71f34
#
_cell.length_a   1.000
_cell.length_b   1.000
_cell.length_c   1.000
_cell.angle_alpha   90.00
_cell.angle_beta   90.00
_cell.angle_gamma   90.00
#
_symmetry.space_group_name_H-M   'P 1'
#
loop_
_entity.id
_entity.type
_entity.pdbx_description
1 polymer ?
#
loop_
_entity_poly.entity_id
_entity_poly.type
_entity_poly.pdbx_seq_one_letter_code
_entity_poly.pdbx_strand_id
1 'polypeptide(L)'
;MCIRDSKVASHPAAPDRMFAQNHHGVYRTTDAGASWVSIADGLPSDFGFPIVVHPHRPETIFVFPLTADGERIPPQGQARVWRSDDAGATWSPSQAGLPDGFYAAVLRDAMTVDAGDPAGLYLGARDGTVYVSTDDAVTFTQIASHLPDVTSVRAAVY
;
A
#
# COMPACT_ATOMS: atom_id res chain seq x y z
N MET A 1 10.82 17.47 -9.67
CA MET A 1 10.17 16.34 -8.99
C MET A 1 11.19 15.22 -8.88
N CYS A 2 11.56 14.79 -7.69
CA CYS A 2 12.53 13.71 -7.52
C CYS A 2 11.84 12.37 -7.81
N ILE A 3 12.13 11.78 -8.98
CA ILE A 3 11.49 10.53 -9.44
C ILE A 3 12.06 9.28 -8.71
N ARG A 4 13.05 9.46 -7.84
CA ARG A 4 13.82 8.34 -7.25
C ARG A 4 13.03 7.45 -6.30
N ASP A 5 11.94 7.93 -5.73
CA ASP A 5 11.24 7.25 -4.62
C ASP A 5 9.74 7.05 -4.86
N SER A 6 9.32 7.08 -6.11
CA SER A 6 7.92 6.86 -6.48
C SER A 6 7.67 5.40 -6.83
N LYS A 7 6.50 4.90 -6.44
CA LYS A 7 5.93 3.66 -6.96
C LYS A 7 4.71 4.00 -7.81
N VAL A 8 4.64 3.40 -8.99
CA VAL A 8 3.47 3.49 -9.88
C VAL A 8 2.83 2.11 -9.94
N ALA A 9 1.51 2.07 -9.87
CA ALA A 9 0.70 0.87 -9.98
C ALA A 9 -0.42 1.09 -11.00
N SER A 10 -0.72 0.07 -11.80
CA SER A 10 -1.78 0.09 -12.80
C SER A 10 -2.45 -1.27 -12.87
N HIS A 11 -3.62 -1.32 -13.54
CA HIS A 11 -4.35 -2.57 -13.77
C HIS A 11 -4.51 -2.80 -15.29
N PRO A 12 -4.31 -4.03 -15.78
CA PRO A 12 -4.37 -4.32 -17.23
C PRO A 12 -5.71 -3.98 -17.87
N ALA A 13 -6.83 -4.07 -17.13
CA ALA A 13 -8.17 -3.72 -17.64
C ALA A 13 -8.42 -2.19 -17.69
N ALA A 14 -7.51 -1.37 -17.15
CA ALA A 14 -7.62 0.09 -17.16
C ALA A 14 -6.23 0.72 -17.33
N PRO A 15 -5.56 0.52 -18.50
CA PRO A 15 -4.17 0.90 -18.69
C PRO A 15 -3.92 2.41 -18.61
N ASP A 16 -4.90 3.24 -18.96
CA ASP A 16 -4.79 4.70 -18.88
C ASP A 16 -4.94 5.23 -17.46
N ARG A 17 -5.44 4.38 -16.53
CA ARG A 17 -5.52 4.72 -15.11
C ARG A 17 -4.32 4.15 -14.38
N MET A 18 -3.52 5.04 -13.82
CA MET A 18 -2.38 4.68 -12.98
C MET A 18 -2.47 5.44 -11.65
N PHE A 19 -1.85 4.85 -10.66
CA PHE A 19 -1.73 5.42 -9.32
C PHE A 19 -0.26 5.55 -8.95
N ALA A 20 0.09 6.61 -8.24
CA ALA A 20 1.47 6.84 -7.81
C ALA A 20 1.52 7.25 -6.35
N GLN A 21 2.44 6.65 -5.60
CA GLN A 21 2.82 7.07 -4.26
C GLN A 21 4.25 7.60 -4.30
N ASN A 22 4.47 8.79 -3.77
CA ASN A 22 5.79 9.36 -3.58
C ASN A 22 5.90 10.03 -2.19
N HIS A 23 7.01 10.73 -1.92
CA HIS A 23 7.25 11.44 -0.67
C HIS A 23 6.35 12.67 -0.45
N HIS A 24 5.57 13.06 -1.43
CA HIS A 24 4.77 14.29 -1.41
C HIS A 24 3.28 14.06 -1.63
N GLY A 25 2.86 12.79 -1.73
CA GLY A 25 1.45 12.51 -1.89
C GLY A 25 1.12 11.19 -2.58
N VAL A 26 -0.17 10.97 -2.70
CA VAL A 26 -0.78 9.89 -3.48
C VAL A 26 -1.53 10.53 -4.65
N TYR A 27 -1.30 10.01 -5.84
CA TYR A 27 -1.81 10.61 -7.07
C TYR A 27 -2.47 9.58 -7.96
N ARG A 28 -3.39 10.05 -8.81
CA ARG A 28 -4.02 9.28 -9.87
C ARG A 28 -3.92 10.02 -11.19
N THR A 29 -3.71 9.28 -12.27
CA THR A 29 -3.95 9.70 -13.65
C THR A 29 -5.08 8.87 -14.27
N THR A 30 -5.77 9.42 -15.25
CA THR A 30 -6.76 8.73 -16.11
C THR A 30 -6.50 8.94 -17.60
N ASP A 31 -5.34 9.52 -17.92
CA ASP A 31 -4.91 9.89 -19.27
C ASP A 31 -3.48 9.41 -19.57
N ALA A 32 -3.17 8.19 -19.11
CA ALA A 32 -1.88 7.53 -19.30
C ALA A 32 -0.68 8.36 -18.80
N GLY A 33 -0.87 9.18 -17.76
CA GLY A 33 0.19 9.97 -17.15
C GLY A 33 0.35 11.38 -17.68
N ALA A 34 -0.50 11.84 -18.60
CA ALA A 34 -0.43 13.21 -19.13
C ALA A 34 -0.77 14.24 -18.05
N SER A 35 -1.72 13.91 -17.14
CA SER A 35 -2.02 14.71 -15.96
C SER A 35 -2.18 13.85 -14.71
N TRP A 36 -1.91 14.43 -13.53
CA TRP A 36 -2.00 13.76 -12.24
C TRP A 36 -2.79 14.63 -11.26
N VAL A 37 -3.72 14.01 -10.54
CA VAL A 37 -4.49 14.66 -9.48
C VAL A 37 -4.16 14.00 -8.14
N SER A 38 -4.08 14.80 -7.08
CA SER A 38 -3.92 14.28 -5.72
C SER A 38 -5.19 13.54 -5.29
N ILE A 39 -4.99 12.40 -4.66
CA ILE A 39 -6.04 11.57 -4.06
C ILE A 39 -5.74 11.27 -2.59
N ALA A 40 -4.93 12.10 -1.93
CA ALA A 40 -4.54 11.91 -0.53
C ALA A 40 -5.59 12.38 0.48
N ASP A 41 -6.66 13.04 0.02
CA ASP A 41 -7.72 13.50 0.92
C ASP A 41 -8.40 12.35 1.66
N GLY A 42 -8.50 12.48 2.98
CA GLY A 42 -9.01 11.40 3.86
C GLY A 42 -7.95 10.43 4.38
N LEU A 43 -6.72 10.47 3.90
CA LEU A 43 -5.61 9.74 4.50
C LEU A 43 -5.03 10.47 5.73
N PRO A 44 -4.49 9.75 6.73
CA PRO A 44 -3.90 10.37 7.92
C PRO A 44 -2.56 11.06 7.62
N SER A 45 -1.93 10.73 6.51
CA SER A 45 -0.72 11.33 5.97
C SER A 45 -0.66 11.04 4.47
N ASP A 46 -0.10 11.96 3.71
CA ASP A 46 0.16 11.81 2.29
C ASP A 46 1.53 11.16 1.98
N PHE A 47 2.39 11.04 2.99
CA PHE A 47 3.69 10.40 2.88
C PHE A 47 3.58 8.88 3.00
N GLY A 48 4.26 8.15 2.12
CA GLY A 48 4.35 6.70 2.14
C GLY A 48 5.19 6.14 1.00
N PHE A 49 5.33 4.83 0.94
CA PHE A 49 6.12 4.17 -0.09
C PHE A 49 5.32 3.21 -0.97
N PRO A 50 4.51 2.26 -0.40
CA PRO A 50 3.84 1.27 -1.21
C PRO A 50 2.50 1.77 -1.73
N ILE A 51 2.20 1.42 -2.95
CA ILE A 51 0.86 1.45 -3.53
C ILE A 51 0.67 0.22 -4.41
N VAL A 52 -0.46 -0.45 -4.27
CA VAL A 52 -0.83 -1.60 -5.10
C VAL A 52 -2.28 -1.49 -5.54
N VAL A 53 -2.58 -2.03 -6.73
CA VAL A 53 -3.94 -2.14 -7.27
C VAL A 53 -4.44 -3.56 -7.09
N HIS A 54 -5.68 -3.74 -6.73
CA HIS A 54 -6.32 -5.04 -6.58
C HIS A 54 -6.33 -5.79 -7.92
N PRO A 55 -6.01 -7.10 -7.97
CA PRO A 55 -5.81 -7.82 -9.22
C PRO A 55 -7.07 -7.95 -10.08
N HIS A 56 -8.27 -7.87 -9.49
CA HIS A 56 -9.55 -8.04 -10.19
C HIS A 56 -10.42 -6.78 -10.19
N ARG A 57 -10.04 -5.74 -9.44
CA ARG A 57 -10.82 -4.48 -9.30
C ARG A 57 -9.92 -3.28 -9.56
N PRO A 58 -9.97 -2.70 -10.77
CA PRO A 58 -9.05 -1.62 -11.17
C PRO A 58 -9.27 -0.29 -10.42
N GLU A 59 -10.38 -0.13 -9.69
CA GLU A 59 -10.63 1.01 -8.81
C GLU A 59 -10.16 0.78 -7.37
N THR A 60 -9.90 -0.49 -6.98
CA THR A 60 -9.49 -0.80 -5.60
C THR A 60 -7.98 -0.72 -5.47
N ILE A 61 -7.53 0.14 -4.56
CA ILE A 61 -6.10 0.38 -4.29
C ILE A 61 -5.80 0.34 -2.80
N PHE A 62 -4.55 0.01 -2.48
CA PHE A 62 -4.06 -0.07 -1.12
C PHE A 62 -2.79 0.76 -0.96
N VAL A 63 -2.68 1.49 0.15
CA VAL A 63 -1.50 2.25 0.56
C VAL A 63 -1.18 1.99 2.03
N PHE A 64 0.05 2.29 2.44
CA PHE A 64 0.49 2.23 3.83
C PHE A 64 1.14 3.58 4.21
N PRO A 65 0.36 4.55 4.70
CA PRO A 65 0.85 5.86 5.08
C PRO A 65 1.84 5.81 6.24
N LEU A 66 2.84 6.69 6.17
CA LEU A 66 3.82 6.95 7.22
C LEU A 66 3.76 8.43 7.60
N THR A 67 4.27 8.78 8.78
CA THR A 67 4.18 10.14 9.31
C THR A 67 4.91 11.16 8.44
N ALA A 68 6.20 10.92 8.16
CA ALA A 68 7.02 11.80 7.34
C ALA A 68 8.33 11.10 6.90
N ASP A 69 9.08 11.71 5.98
CA ASP A 69 10.36 11.16 5.52
C ASP A 69 11.41 11.06 6.65
N GLY A 70 11.41 12.01 7.56
CA GLY A 70 12.27 11.98 8.77
C GLY A 70 11.77 11.07 9.88
N GLU A 71 10.51 10.64 9.80
CA GLU A 71 9.84 9.80 10.81
C GLU A 71 9.01 8.73 10.11
N ARG A 72 9.70 7.68 9.66
CA ARG A 72 9.16 6.60 8.82
C ARG A 72 8.41 5.55 9.63
N ILE A 73 7.45 5.98 10.41
CA ILE A 73 6.55 5.16 11.21
C ILE A 73 5.09 5.46 10.84
N PRO A 74 4.16 4.52 11.02
CA PRO A 74 2.76 4.82 10.80
C PRO A 74 2.25 5.91 11.74
N PRO A 75 1.30 6.74 11.29
CA PRO A 75 0.65 7.71 12.16
C PRO A 75 0.11 7.07 13.43
N GLN A 76 0.37 7.71 14.59
CA GLN A 76 -0.02 7.23 15.93
C GLN A 76 0.63 5.88 16.33
N GLY A 77 1.66 5.41 15.62
CA GLY A 77 2.26 4.09 15.87
C GLY A 77 1.30 2.92 15.60
N GLN A 78 0.32 3.09 14.73
CA GLN A 78 -0.68 2.07 14.43
C GLN A 78 -0.52 1.56 12.98
N ALA A 79 -0.21 0.28 12.84
CA ALA A 79 -0.16 -0.35 11.53
C ALA A 79 -1.55 -0.38 10.91
N ARG A 80 -1.72 0.30 9.78
CA ARG A 80 -2.98 0.31 9.01
C ARG A 80 -2.68 0.32 7.52
N VAL A 81 -3.29 -0.62 6.82
CA VAL A 81 -3.45 -0.52 5.38
C VAL A 81 -4.66 0.36 5.10
N TRP A 82 -4.53 1.33 4.22
CA TRP A 82 -5.65 2.15 3.79
C TRP A 82 -6.11 1.68 2.41
N ARG A 83 -7.39 1.42 2.32
CA ARG A 83 -8.06 0.92 1.12
C ARG A 83 -8.99 1.97 0.56
N SER A 84 -8.97 2.11 -0.76
CA SER A 84 -9.99 2.82 -1.52
C SER A 84 -10.60 1.85 -2.54
N ASP A 85 -11.92 1.88 -2.69
CA ASP A 85 -12.67 1.10 -3.68
C ASP A 85 -13.21 1.97 -4.84
N ASP A 86 -12.86 3.24 -4.85
CA ASP A 86 -13.36 4.27 -5.78
C ASP A 86 -12.22 5.09 -6.41
N ALA A 87 -11.11 4.43 -6.66
CA ALA A 87 -9.92 5.02 -7.28
C ALA A 87 -9.35 6.23 -6.50
N GLY A 88 -9.43 6.18 -5.19
CA GLY A 88 -8.86 7.19 -4.30
C GLY A 88 -9.79 8.36 -3.97
N ALA A 89 -11.09 8.27 -4.28
CA ALA A 89 -12.04 9.32 -3.89
C ALA A 89 -12.36 9.25 -2.39
N THR A 90 -12.40 8.03 -1.82
CA THR A 90 -12.56 7.81 -0.38
C THR A 90 -11.60 6.73 0.13
N TRP A 91 -11.26 6.80 1.43
CA TRP A 91 -10.34 5.87 2.07
C TRP A 91 -10.90 5.29 3.36
N SER A 92 -10.65 4.00 3.57
CA SER A 92 -11.02 3.28 4.79
C SER A 92 -9.81 2.53 5.34
N PRO A 93 -9.58 2.56 6.67
CA PRO A 93 -8.50 1.80 7.29
C PRO A 93 -8.86 0.32 7.42
N SER A 94 -7.89 -0.54 7.15
CA SER A 94 -7.93 -1.97 7.45
C SER A 94 -6.79 -2.30 8.40
N GLN A 95 -7.12 -2.78 9.60
CA GLN A 95 -6.15 -2.99 10.68
C GLN A 95 -6.38 -4.26 11.50
N ALA A 96 -7.46 -4.98 11.28
CA ALA A 96 -7.76 -6.19 12.06
C ALA A 96 -6.63 -7.20 11.93
N GLY A 97 -6.01 -7.58 13.05
CA GLY A 97 -4.84 -8.47 13.10
C GLY A 97 -3.48 -7.80 12.87
N LEU A 98 -3.44 -6.51 12.52
CA LEU A 98 -2.21 -5.73 12.56
C LEU A 98 -1.94 -5.20 13.98
N PRO A 99 -0.67 -5.04 14.38
CA PRO A 99 -0.34 -4.65 15.75
C PRO A 99 -0.65 -3.18 16.04
N ASP A 100 -1.05 -2.91 17.26
CA ASP A 100 -0.91 -1.60 17.91
C ASP A 100 0.54 -1.43 18.39
N GLY A 101 1.03 -0.20 18.42
CA GLY A 101 2.42 0.06 18.82
C GLY A 101 3.44 -0.39 17.76
N PHE A 102 3.15 -0.12 16.50
CA PHE A 102 3.99 -0.45 15.36
C PHE A 102 4.85 0.75 14.92
N TYR A 103 6.17 0.60 14.96
CA TYR A 103 7.12 1.67 14.71
C TYR A 103 8.11 1.33 13.59
N ALA A 104 7.64 0.65 12.55
CA ALA A 104 8.44 0.26 11.40
C ALA A 104 7.80 0.73 10.09
N ALA A 105 8.63 0.94 9.07
CA ALA A 105 8.16 1.26 7.73
C ALA A 105 7.84 0.00 6.92
N VAL A 106 6.81 0.08 6.10
CA VAL A 106 6.60 -0.81 4.95
C VAL A 106 7.13 -0.10 3.72
N LEU A 107 8.16 -0.68 3.09
CA LEU A 107 8.83 -0.09 1.95
C LEU A 107 8.06 -0.33 0.64
N ARG A 108 8.48 0.36 -0.41
CA ARG A 108 7.88 0.40 -1.75
C ARG A 108 7.52 -0.97 -2.32
N ASP A 109 8.47 -1.91 -2.28
CA ASP A 109 8.31 -3.26 -2.83
C ASP A 109 7.97 -4.30 -1.75
N ALA A 110 7.81 -3.86 -0.52
CA ALA A 110 7.46 -4.71 0.62
C ALA A 110 5.93 -4.88 0.80
N MET A 111 5.12 -4.35 -0.12
CA MET A 111 3.69 -4.64 -0.19
C MET A 111 3.32 -5.12 -1.59
N THR A 112 2.57 -6.23 -1.67
CA THR A 112 2.13 -6.84 -2.91
C THR A 112 0.79 -7.54 -2.75
N VAL A 113 0.10 -7.75 -3.88
CA VAL A 113 -1.11 -8.58 -3.97
C VAL A 113 -0.83 -9.83 -4.80
N ASP A 114 -1.55 -10.90 -4.54
CA ASP A 114 -1.60 -12.07 -5.43
C ASP A 114 -2.84 -11.99 -6.35
N ALA A 115 -3.00 -12.98 -7.21
CA ALA A 115 -4.14 -13.08 -8.14
C ALA A 115 -5.25 -14.01 -7.64
N GLY A 116 -5.29 -14.31 -6.34
CA GLY A 116 -6.34 -15.11 -5.72
C GLY A 116 -7.71 -14.41 -5.72
N ASP A 117 -8.75 -15.16 -5.44
CA ASP A 117 -10.11 -14.65 -5.23
C ASP A 117 -10.72 -15.38 -4.02
N PRO A 118 -10.82 -14.73 -2.84
CA PRO A 118 -10.37 -13.35 -2.52
C PRO A 118 -8.86 -13.13 -2.72
N ALA A 119 -8.48 -11.89 -3.04
CA ALA A 119 -7.09 -11.56 -3.27
C ALA A 119 -6.27 -11.54 -1.97
N GLY A 120 -5.09 -12.13 -2.00
CA GLY A 120 -4.12 -12.01 -0.91
C GLY A 120 -3.40 -10.66 -0.96
N LEU A 121 -3.26 -10.00 0.21
CA LEU A 121 -2.41 -8.84 0.38
C LEU A 121 -1.30 -9.17 1.38
N TYR A 122 -0.07 -8.96 0.97
CA TYR A 122 1.14 -9.27 1.74
C TYR A 122 1.91 -8.00 2.04
N LEU A 123 2.36 -7.84 3.27
CA LEU A 123 3.22 -6.72 3.66
C LEU A 123 4.35 -7.18 4.57
N GLY A 124 5.54 -6.70 4.27
CA GLY A 124 6.73 -6.90 5.06
C GLY A 124 7.24 -5.57 5.61
N ALA A 125 7.72 -5.58 6.83
CA ALA A 125 8.17 -4.39 7.50
C ALA A 125 9.67 -4.41 7.81
N ARG A 126 10.23 -3.24 8.06
CA ARG A 126 11.65 -3.08 8.38
C ARG A 126 12.05 -3.65 9.74
N ASP A 127 11.11 -3.98 10.58
CA ASP A 127 11.35 -4.70 11.85
C ASP A 127 11.48 -6.22 11.68
N GLY A 128 11.42 -6.72 10.43
CA GLY A 128 11.53 -8.14 10.13
C GLY A 128 10.24 -8.93 10.31
N THR A 129 9.09 -8.26 10.38
CA THR A 129 7.78 -8.91 10.41
C THR A 129 7.16 -8.99 9.02
N VAL A 130 6.35 -10.03 8.78
CA VAL A 130 5.56 -10.20 7.56
C VAL A 130 4.13 -10.55 7.94
N TYR A 131 3.19 -9.84 7.34
CA TYR A 131 1.75 -10.05 7.51
C TYR A 131 1.10 -10.44 6.19
N VAL A 132 0.06 -11.25 6.26
CA VAL A 132 -0.78 -11.62 5.11
C VAL A 132 -2.25 -11.44 5.45
N SER A 133 -3.01 -10.94 4.50
CA SER A 133 -4.45 -11.06 4.41
C SER A 133 -4.78 -12.00 3.26
N THR A 134 -5.76 -12.88 3.43
CA THR A 134 -6.30 -13.77 2.40
C THR A 134 -7.78 -13.52 2.15
N ASP A 135 -8.28 -12.36 2.57
CA ASP A 135 -9.69 -11.97 2.56
C ASP A 135 -9.88 -10.53 2.06
N ASP A 136 -9.14 -10.14 1.01
CA ASP A 136 -9.22 -8.82 0.40
C ASP A 136 -8.81 -7.68 1.35
N ALA A 137 -7.80 -7.92 2.18
CA ALA A 137 -7.29 -6.97 3.19
C ALA A 137 -8.30 -6.65 4.31
N VAL A 138 -9.21 -7.56 4.64
CA VAL A 138 -10.14 -7.39 5.78
C VAL A 138 -9.45 -7.73 7.09
N THR A 139 -8.76 -8.88 7.16
CA THR A 139 -8.00 -9.31 8.33
C THR A 139 -6.58 -9.69 7.97
N PHE A 140 -5.64 -9.48 8.90
CA PHE A 140 -4.23 -9.79 8.71
C PHE A 140 -3.75 -10.80 9.74
N THR A 141 -2.85 -11.68 9.31
CA THR A 141 -2.16 -12.64 10.17
C THR A 141 -0.65 -12.48 10.01
N GLN A 142 0.08 -12.44 11.11
CA GLN A 142 1.53 -12.46 11.08
C GLN A 142 2.02 -13.86 10.71
N ILE A 143 2.79 -13.96 9.64
CA ILE A 143 3.32 -15.24 9.14
C ILE A 143 4.83 -15.40 9.33
N ALA A 144 5.54 -14.31 9.60
CA ALA A 144 6.95 -14.34 9.92
C ALA A 144 7.35 -13.20 10.86
N SER A 145 8.41 -13.42 11.63
CA SER A 145 9.03 -12.43 12.51
C SER A 145 10.52 -12.72 12.66
N HIS A 146 11.25 -11.74 13.22
CA HIS A 146 12.70 -11.85 13.45
C HIS A 146 13.53 -12.03 12.16
N LEU A 147 12.98 -11.63 11.00
CA LEU A 147 13.75 -11.55 9.77
C LEU A 147 14.64 -10.29 9.78
N PRO A 148 15.67 -10.20 8.95
CA PRO A 148 16.25 -8.90 8.60
C PRO A 148 15.21 -7.94 8.03
N ASP A 149 15.56 -6.65 7.90
CA ASP A 149 14.71 -5.64 7.23
C ASP A 149 14.06 -6.23 5.97
N VAL A 150 12.73 -6.30 5.94
CA VAL A 150 12.01 -6.78 4.75
C VAL A 150 11.87 -5.62 3.78
N THR A 151 12.60 -5.70 2.69
CA THR A 151 12.62 -4.64 1.66
C THR A 151 11.77 -4.97 0.44
N SER A 152 11.41 -6.24 0.25
CA SER A 152 10.58 -6.71 -0.86
C SER A 152 9.81 -7.97 -0.47
N VAL A 153 8.56 -8.04 -0.92
CA VAL A 153 7.69 -9.23 -0.82
C VAL A 153 7.16 -9.54 -2.21
N ARG A 154 7.13 -10.81 -2.56
CA ARG A 154 6.50 -11.29 -3.80
C ARG A 154 5.61 -12.47 -3.46
N ALA A 155 4.41 -12.48 -4.03
CA ALA A 155 3.45 -13.57 -3.91
C ALA A 155 3.19 -14.20 -5.28
N ALA A 156 2.94 -15.50 -5.28
CA ALA A 156 2.54 -16.24 -6.47
C ALA A 156 1.45 -17.24 -6.08
N VAL A 157 0.48 -17.43 -6.97
CA VAL A 157 -0.54 -18.49 -6.89
C VAL A 157 -0.14 -19.59 -7.86
N TYR A 158 -0.14 -20.82 -7.39
CA TYR A 158 0.19 -22.02 -8.20
C TYR A 158 -1.06 -22.83 -8.48
#